data_e1a387a7b306c73dcfe5ef6c5190db57
#
_entry.id   e1a387a7b306c73dcfe5ef6c5190db57
#
_cell.length_a   1.000
_cell.length_b   1.000
_cell.length_c   1.000
_cell.angle_alpha   90.00
_cell.angle_beta   90.00
_cell.angle_gamma   90.00
#
_symmetry.space_group_name_H-M   'P 1'
#
loop_
_entity.id
_entity.type
_entity.pdbx_description
1 polymer ?
#
loop_
_entity_poly.entity_id
_entity_poly.type
_entity_poly.pdbx_seq_one_letter_code
_entity_poly.pdbx_strand_id
1 'polypeptide(L)'
;MHDATKAAAAELENNESNNTNHPIALWGGRFSSGPSAELTKLSKSTQFDWRLADDDIAGSRAHAHALHRAGLLNEKEYADLSCALDELQKRVDDETFAPIEEDEDEATALERGLLEIAGNELGGKLRAGRSRNDQIAALIRMFLRRHARIIASLLLSVCQALLNQSKNAKDAVMPGRTHMQHAQPILLAHQLMAHVWPLLRDVNRFIDWDLRADESPYGAGALAGNTLGLNPEEVAKELGFSKVCANSIDATASRDLVAEFSFIAAMIGVDISRLSEEIIIWNTQEFAFVRLDDAYSTGSSIMPQKKNPDIAELARGKAGRLIGDLTGLMATLKGLPTAYARDLQEDKEAVFDQIDTLEVLLPAFAGMVETMKFDLNRLYEQSSTGFALATDIAEWLVKKGVPFRNAHTLSGLCVKRAEGIGGDLADLSDDDFSNILSGFVDSAEIANIRTILTSAGSVSARCGRGGTAFARVKEQIVEAENAMDNYYKFANSKSDGSAYISPIK
;
A
#
# COMPACT_ATOMS: atom_id res chain seq x y z
N MET A 1 4.54 -62.76 -5.22
CA MET A 1 3.81 -61.51 -5.44
C MET A 1 2.49 -61.40 -4.65
N HIS A 2 1.74 -62.49 -4.49
CA HIS A 2 0.43 -62.49 -3.80
C HIS A 2 0.51 -62.28 -2.28
N ASP A 3 1.62 -62.71 -1.64
CA ASP A 3 1.80 -62.55 -0.19
C ASP A 3 2.24 -61.13 0.23
N ALA A 4 3.00 -60.41 -0.62
CA ALA A 4 3.41 -59.05 -0.36
C ALA A 4 2.23 -58.03 -0.44
N THR A 5 1.27 -58.31 -1.34
CA THR A 5 0.07 -57.48 -1.49
C THR A 5 -0.91 -57.64 -0.33
N LYS A 6 -1.00 -58.88 0.25
CA LYS A 6 -1.80 -59.12 1.45
C LYS A 6 -1.19 -58.55 2.71
N ALA A 7 0.14 -58.58 2.82
CA ALA A 7 0.84 -57.92 3.93
C ALA A 7 0.68 -56.39 3.92
N ALA A 8 0.78 -55.76 2.75
CA ALA A 8 0.55 -54.34 2.59
C ALA A 8 -0.91 -53.92 2.86
N ALA A 9 -1.89 -54.73 2.44
CA ALA A 9 -3.31 -54.50 2.74
C ALA A 9 -3.61 -54.66 4.25
N ALA A 10 -3.00 -55.66 4.90
CA ALA A 10 -3.14 -55.86 6.36
C ALA A 10 -2.43 -54.77 7.18
N GLU A 11 -1.34 -54.17 6.66
CA GLU A 11 -0.70 -53.02 7.29
C GLU A 11 -1.56 -51.75 7.16
N LEU A 12 -2.27 -51.59 6.05
CA LEU A 12 -3.22 -50.46 5.87
C LEU A 12 -4.43 -50.60 6.80
N GLU A 13 -5.01 -51.83 6.93
CA GLU A 13 -6.13 -52.11 7.84
C GLU A 13 -5.71 -52.00 9.31
N ASN A 14 -4.49 -52.41 9.68
CA ASN A 14 -3.96 -52.24 11.05
C ASN A 14 -3.61 -50.80 11.41
N ASN A 15 -3.22 -49.97 10.44
CA ASN A 15 -3.03 -48.53 10.65
C ASN A 15 -4.37 -47.82 10.87
N GLU A 16 -5.44 -48.22 10.20
CA GLU A 16 -6.78 -47.64 10.42
C GLU A 16 -7.35 -48.03 11.80
N SER A 17 -7.07 -49.23 12.32
CA SER A 17 -7.60 -49.67 13.61
C SER A 17 -6.84 -49.14 14.84
N ASN A 18 -5.59 -48.74 14.70
CA ASN A 18 -4.76 -48.20 15.78
C ASN A 18 -4.72 -46.66 15.87
N ASN A 19 -5.38 -45.92 14.96
CA ASN A 19 -5.23 -44.48 14.80
C ASN A 19 -6.45 -43.69 15.32
N THR A 20 -7.09 -44.16 16.41
CA THR A 20 -8.25 -43.42 17.00
C THR A 20 -7.87 -42.23 17.86
N ASN A 21 -6.59 -41.83 17.97
CA ASN A 21 -6.16 -40.72 18.84
C ASN A 21 -4.97 -39.90 18.35
N HIS A 22 -4.57 -39.96 17.05
CA HIS A 22 -3.57 -39.04 16.53
C HIS A 22 -4.11 -38.28 15.30
N PRO A 23 -3.90 -36.97 15.19
CA PRO A 23 -4.26 -36.24 13.99
C PRO A 23 -3.54 -36.85 12.78
N ILE A 24 -4.22 -36.89 11.65
CA ILE A 24 -3.75 -37.45 10.38
C ILE A 24 -2.50 -36.70 9.93
N ALA A 25 -1.31 -37.17 10.32
CA ALA A 25 -0.08 -36.64 9.76
C ALA A 25 0.03 -37.12 8.29
N LEU A 26 -0.01 -36.19 7.37
CA LEU A 26 0.02 -36.41 5.91
C LEU A 26 1.25 -37.21 5.41
N TRP A 27 2.25 -37.44 6.26
CA TRP A 27 3.54 -38.05 5.93
C TRP A 27 3.96 -39.14 6.93
N GLY A 28 2.98 -39.85 7.51
CA GLY A 28 3.20 -40.82 8.59
C GLY A 28 3.86 -42.13 8.19
N GLY A 29 3.75 -42.58 6.94
CA GLY A 29 4.14 -43.96 6.55
C GLY A 29 5.63 -44.29 6.67
N ARG A 30 6.54 -43.32 6.77
CA ARG A 30 8.00 -43.53 6.91
C ARG A 30 8.50 -43.33 8.34
N PHE A 31 7.78 -42.56 9.13
CA PHE A 31 8.21 -42.14 10.46
C PHE A 31 7.67 -43.11 11.53
N SER A 32 8.50 -43.43 12.49
CA SER A 32 8.14 -44.35 13.60
C SER A 32 7.38 -43.63 14.74
N SER A 33 7.34 -42.30 14.72
CA SER A 33 6.63 -41.49 15.71
C SER A 33 6.13 -40.21 15.06
N GLY A 34 5.09 -39.59 15.61
CA GLY A 34 4.66 -38.24 15.24
C GLY A 34 5.68 -37.14 15.60
N PRO A 35 5.47 -35.88 15.16
CA PRO A 35 6.32 -34.76 15.51
C PRO A 35 6.32 -34.53 17.03
N SER A 36 7.41 -34.00 17.58
CA SER A 36 7.44 -33.57 18.98
C SER A 36 6.51 -32.35 19.21
N ALA A 37 6.08 -32.15 20.45
CA ALA A 37 5.24 -31.02 20.81
C ALA A 37 5.91 -29.67 20.48
N GLU A 38 7.24 -29.58 20.62
CA GLU A 38 8.03 -28.38 20.29
C GLU A 38 8.02 -28.12 18.78
N LEU A 39 8.19 -29.18 17.96
CA LEU A 39 8.13 -29.04 16.50
C LEU A 39 6.73 -28.64 16.05
N THR A 40 5.68 -29.27 16.59
CA THR A 40 4.28 -28.88 16.28
C THR A 40 4.02 -27.41 16.61
N LYS A 41 4.44 -26.95 17.79
CA LYS A 41 4.28 -25.56 18.21
C LYS A 41 5.06 -24.59 17.34
N LEU A 42 6.29 -24.96 16.92
CA LEU A 42 7.13 -24.11 16.04
C LEU A 42 6.58 -24.07 14.61
N SER A 43 5.94 -25.14 14.15
CA SER A 43 5.43 -25.28 12.78
C SER A 43 4.06 -24.68 12.56
N LYS A 44 3.28 -24.48 13.63
CA LYS A 44 1.89 -24.04 13.55
C LYS A 44 1.79 -22.61 12.97
N SER A 45 0.90 -22.43 12.00
CA SER A 45 0.69 -21.15 11.30
C SER A 45 -0.78 -20.73 11.20
N THR A 46 -1.72 -21.55 11.70
CA THR A 46 -3.16 -21.24 11.63
C THR A 46 -3.55 -19.89 12.23
N GLN A 47 -2.77 -19.37 13.18
CA GLN A 47 -3.02 -18.08 13.83
C GLN A 47 -2.87 -16.88 12.89
N PHE A 48 -2.18 -17.02 11.75
CA PHE A 48 -2.03 -15.94 10.77
C PHE A 48 -2.46 -16.34 9.36
N ASP A 49 -2.36 -17.63 8.96
CA ASP A 49 -2.62 -18.06 7.58
C ASP A 49 -4.09 -18.45 7.32
N TRP A 50 -4.92 -18.60 8.35
CA TRP A 50 -6.35 -18.88 8.18
C TRP A 50 -7.08 -17.89 7.27
N ARG A 51 -6.59 -16.66 7.16
CA ARG A 51 -7.12 -15.63 6.25
C ARG A 51 -7.00 -15.99 4.76
N LEU A 52 -6.28 -17.05 4.41
CA LEU A 52 -6.16 -17.59 3.06
C LEU A 52 -7.21 -18.65 2.74
N ALA A 53 -8.09 -19.02 3.68
CA ALA A 53 -9.06 -20.10 3.53
C ALA A 53 -9.94 -19.96 2.28
N ASP A 54 -10.44 -18.78 1.99
CA ASP A 54 -11.27 -18.51 0.80
C ASP A 54 -10.48 -18.75 -0.49
N ASP A 55 -9.23 -18.30 -0.53
CA ASP A 55 -8.35 -18.47 -1.68
C ASP A 55 -8.01 -19.97 -1.87
N ASP A 56 -7.81 -20.74 -0.78
CA ASP A 56 -7.56 -22.19 -0.87
C ASP A 56 -8.80 -22.97 -1.32
N ILE A 57 -9.98 -22.66 -0.82
CA ILE A 57 -11.20 -23.30 -1.30
C ILE A 57 -11.41 -23.00 -2.80
N ALA A 58 -11.15 -21.78 -3.26
CA ALA A 58 -11.17 -21.46 -4.68
C ALA A 58 -10.13 -22.27 -5.46
N GLY A 59 -8.89 -22.36 -4.96
CA GLY A 59 -7.83 -23.21 -5.51
C GLY A 59 -8.22 -24.68 -5.57
N SER A 60 -8.85 -25.18 -4.52
CA SER A 60 -9.33 -26.56 -4.39
C SER A 60 -10.43 -26.88 -5.40
N ARG A 61 -11.35 -25.95 -5.69
CA ARG A 61 -12.38 -26.09 -6.75
C ARG A 61 -11.75 -26.20 -8.13
N ALA A 62 -10.84 -25.29 -8.48
CA ALA A 62 -10.14 -25.32 -9.75
C ALA A 62 -9.33 -26.61 -9.91
N HIS A 63 -8.72 -27.10 -8.83
CA HIS A 63 -7.97 -28.35 -8.82
C HIS A 63 -8.88 -29.59 -8.98
N ALA A 64 -10.02 -29.65 -8.30
CA ALA A 64 -11.02 -30.70 -8.48
C ALA A 64 -11.50 -30.80 -9.94
N HIS A 65 -11.71 -29.64 -10.57
CA HIS A 65 -12.07 -29.57 -11.99
C HIS A 65 -10.93 -30.09 -12.90
N ALA A 66 -9.68 -29.74 -12.62
CA ALA A 66 -8.53 -30.25 -13.35
C ALA A 66 -8.39 -31.79 -13.20
N LEU A 67 -8.61 -32.35 -12.00
CA LEU A 67 -8.63 -33.80 -11.77
C LEU A 67 -9.75 -34.49 -12.55
N HIS A 68 -10.93 -33.90 -12.61
CA HIS A 68 -12.05 -34.42 -13.42
C HIS A 68 -11.70 -34.43 -14.90
N ARG A 69 -11.17 -33.35 -15.45
CA ARG A 69 -10.75 -33.28 -16.87
C ARG A 69 -9.63 -34.25 -17.21
N ALA A 70 -8.74 -34.53 -16.28
CA ALA A 70 -7.69 -35.55 -16.42
C ALA A 70 -8.22 -36.99 -16.26
N GLY A 71 -9.51 -37.18 -15.96
CA GLY A 71 -10.14 -38.48 -15.79
C GLY A 71 -9.81 -39.17 -14.45
N LEU A 72 -9.29 -38.44 -13.48
CA LEU A 72 -8.96 -38.93 -12.14
C LEU A 72 -10.16 -38.87 -11.19
N LEU A 73 -11.14 -38.05 -11.51
CA LEU A 73 -12.48 -38.05 -10.91
C LEU A 73 -13.50 -38.31 -12.01
N ASN A 74 -14.44 -39.22 -11.75
CA ASN A 74 -15.59 -39.39 -12.63
C ASN A 74 -16.63 -38.27 -12.39
N GLU A 75 -17.66 -38.18 -13.23
CA GLU A 75 -18.69 -37.12 -13.16
C GLU A 75 -19.36 -37.04 -11.78
N LYS A 76 -19.70 -38.20 -11.19
CA LYS A 76 -20.34 -38.25 -9.88
C LYS A 76 -19.39 -37.81 -8.78
N GLU A 77 -18.15 -38.29 -8.78
CA GLU A 77 -17.12 -37.92 -7.77
C GLU A 77 -16.83 -36.43 -7.82
N TYR A 78 -16.74 -35.85 -9.01
CA TYR A 78 -16.54 -34.41 -9.20
C TYR A 78 -17.72 -33.61 -8.66
N ALA A 79 -18.97 -34.04 -8.97
CA ALA A 79 -20.15 -33.37 -8.47
C ALA A 79 -20.25 -33.44 -6.94
N ASP A 80 -20.04 -34.62 -6.36
CA ASP A 80 -20.08 -34.84 -4.91
C ASP A 80 -18.97 -34.03 -4.19
N LEU A 81 -17.76 -33.98 -4.74
CA LEU A 81 -16.64 -33.20 -4.20
C LEU A 81 -16.90 -31.69 -4.29
N SER A 82 -17.48 -31.21 -5.40
CA SER A 82 -17.86 -29.82 -5.56
C SER A 82 -18.92 -29.39 -4.55
N CYS A 83 -19.93 -30.23 -4.30
CA CYS A 83 -20.92 -29.98 -3.26
C CYS A 83 -20.28 -29.95 -1.85
N ALA A 84 -19.28 -30.83 -1.59
CA ALA A 84 -18.57 -30.82 -0.31
C ALA A 84 -17.74 -29.55 -0.11
N LEU A 85 -17.09 -29.03 -1.16
CA LEU A 85 -16.37 -27.75 -1.12
C LEU A 85 -17.33 -26.56 -0.93
N ASP A 86 -18.55 -26.62 -1.50
CA ASP A 86 -19.58 -25.60 -1.28
C ASP A 86 -20.07 -25.60 0.17
N GLU A 87 -20.30 -26.77 0.75
CA GLU A 87 -20.66 -26.91 2.15
C GLU A 87 -19.52 -26.45 3.09
N LEU A 88 -18.27 -26.77 2.76
CA LEU A 88 -17.12 -26.32 3.53
C LEU A 88 -16.99 -24.80 3.52
N GLN A 89 -17.10 -24.17 2.32
CA GLN A 89 -17.10 -22.71 2.19
C GLN A 89 -18.19 -22.10 3.07
N LYS A 90 -19.41 -22.64 2.98
CA LYS A 90 -20.53 -22.15 3.80
C LYS A 90 -20.22 -22.24 5.29
N ARG A 91 -19.59 -23.31 5.76
CA ARG A 91 -19.23 -23.47 7.18
C ARG A 91 -18.13 -22.49 7.61
N VAL A 92 -17.20 -22.15 6.71
CA VAL A 92 -16.19 -21.09 6.93
C VAL A 92 -16.87 -19.72 7.00
N ASP A 93 -17.75 -19.39 6.04
CA ASP A 93 -18.48 -18.13 6.00
C ASP A 93 -19.39 -17.91 7.22
N ASP A 94 -20.06 -19.00 7.68
CA ASP A 94 -20.95 -19.00 8.84
C ASP A 94 -20.18 -19.12 10.18
N GLU A 95 -18.85 -19.16 10.17
CA GLU A 95 -17.95 -19.35 11.32
C GLU A 95 -18.26 -20.64 12.13
N THR A 96 -18.88 -21.65 11.48
CA THR A 96 -19.17 -22.95 12.09
C THR A 96 -18.07 -23.96 11.91
N PHE A 97 -17.05 -23.64 11.12
CA PHE A 97 -15.82 -24.38 10.94
C PHE A 97 -14.62 -23.43 11.09
N ALA A 98 -13.64 -23.84 11.90
CA ALA A 98 -12.42 -23.11 12.17
C ALA A 98 -11.25 -24.09 12.44
N PRO A 99 -10.00 -23.64 12.38
CA PRO A 99 -8.85 -24.43 12.80
C PRO A 99 -8.95 -24.88 14.27
N ILE A 100 -8.42 -26.06 14.55
CA ILE A 100 -8.28 -26.61 15.90
C ILE A 100 -6.81 -26.70 16.30
N GLU A 101 -6.54 -27.12 17.54
CA GLU A 101 -5.18 -27.20 18.08
C GLU A 101 -4.27 -28.14 17.27
N GLU A 102 -4.84 -29.18 16.70
CA GLU A 102 -4.16 -30.24 15.93
C GLU A 102 -3.82 -29.82 14.50
N ASP A 103 -4.46 -28.76 13.97
CA ASP A 103 -4.18 -28.29 12.61
C ASP A 103 -2.86 -27.52 12.57
N GLU A 104 -1.95 -27.90 11.65
CA GLU A 104 -0.65 -27.26 11.47
C GLU A 104 -0.77 -25.90 10.75
N ASP A 105 -1.56 -25.86 9.68
CA ASP A 105 -1.79 -24.72 8.79
C ASP A 105 -3.24 -24.69 8.29
N GLU A 106 -3.61 -23.62 7.56
CA GLU A 106 -4.96 -23.43 7.02
C GLU A 106 -5.38 -24.59 6.10
N ALA A 107 -4.44 -25.09 5.29
CA ALA A 107 -4.74 -26.16 4.35
C ALA A 107 -4.92 -27.52 5.03
N THR A 108 -4.28 -27.78 6.19
CA THR A 108 -4.54 -28.98 7.01
C THR A 108 -5.94 -28.88 7.61
N ALA A 109 -6.33 -27.71 8.10
CA ALA A 109 -7.67 -27.48 8.62
C ALA A 109 -8.74 -27.71 7.54
N LEU A 110 -8.57 -27.11 6.35
CA LEU A 110 -9.53 -27.26 5.25
C LEU A 110 -9.60 -28.70 4.73
N GLU A 111 -8.47 -29.41 4.68
CA GLU A 111 -8.47 -30.84 4.34
C GLU A 111 -9.27 -31.67 5.36
N ARG A 112 -9.07 -31.44 6.65
CA ARG A 112 -9.87 -32.07 7.70
C ARG A 112 -11.37 -31.78 7.48
N GLY A 113 -11.76 -30.54 7.28
CA GLY A 113 -13.16 -30.18 7.02
C GLY A 113 -13.74 -30.85 5.78
N LEU A 114 -12.96 -30.96 4.71
CA LEU A 114 -13.38 -31.65 3.49
C LEU A 114 -13.56 -33.14 3.73
N LEU A 115 -12.64 -33.80 4.47
CA LEU A 115 -12.74 -35.21 4.80
C LEU A 115 -13.94 -35.52 5.70
N GLU A 116 -14.29 -34.63 6.62
CA GLU A 116 -15.49 -34.74 7.46
C GLU A 116 -16.79 -34.71 6.63
N ILE A 117 -16.82 -33.97 5.54
CA ILE A 117 -18.00 -33.81 4.67
C ILE A 117 -18.05 -34.90 3.59
N ALA A 118 -16.96 -35.09 2.85
CA ALA A 118 -16.90 -35.97 1.68
C ALA A 118 -16.50 -37.40 2.00
N GLY A 119 -15.96 -37.66 3.21
CA GLY A 119 -15.36 -38.93 3.61
C GLY A 119 -13.92 -39.07 3.08
N ASN A 120 -13.16 -39.97 3.71
CA ASN A 120 -11.72 -40.17 3.45
C ASN A 120 -11.43 -40.60 2.00
N GLU A 121 -12.27 -41.45 1.43
CA GLU A 121 -12.05 -42.00 0.08
C GLU A 121 -12.18 -40.91 -0.98
N LEU A 122 -13.24 -40.13 -0.97
CA LEU A 122 -13.50 -39.08 -1.99
C LEU A 122 -12.67 -37.85 -1.68
N GLY A 123 -12.69 -37.34 -0.46
CA GLY A 123 -11.95 -36.11 -0.07
C GLY A 123 -10.45 -36.25 -0.27
N GLY A 124 -9.89 -37.46 0.04
CA GLY A 124 -8.47 -37.76 -0.16
C GLY A 124 -7.99 -37.70 -1.62
N LYS A 125 -8.90 -37.87 -2.60
CA LYS A 125 -8.55 -37.74 -4.04
C LYS A 125 -8.12 -36.31 -4.42
N LEU A 126 -8.59 -35.29 -3.71
CA LEU A 126 -8.28 -33.90 -4.02
C LEU A 126 -6.78 -33.58 -3.94
N ARG A 127 -6.00 -34.35 -3.19
CA ARG A 127 -4.55 -34.09 -3.05
C ARG A 127 -3.71 -34.54 -4.24
N ALA A 128 -4.26 -35.35 -5.14
CA ALA A 128 -3.49 -35.93 -6.24
C ALA A 128 -2.90 -34.83 -7.15
N GLY A 129 -1.55 -34.81 -7.29
CA GLY A 129 -0.82 -33.87 -8.15
C GLY A 129 -0.63 -32.46 -7.59
N ARG A 130 -1.09 -32.17 -6.39
CA ARG A 130 -0.92 -30.88 -5.69
C ARG A 130 0.12 -31.00 -4.58
N SER A 131 0.98 -30.00 -4.47
CA SER A 131 1.90 -29.83 -3.35
C SER A 131 1.52 -28.60 -2.53
N ARG A 132 1.88 -28.58 -1.25
CA ARG A 132 1.77 -27.40 -0.42
C ARG A 132 2.58 -26.22 -1.00
N ASN A 133 3.68 -26.51 -1.72
CA ASN A 133 4.59 -25.52 -2.26
C ASN A 133 3.94 -24.65 -3.35
N ASP A 134 3.34 -25.25 -4.37
CA ASP A 134 2.66 -24.51 -5.43
C ASP A 134 1.31 -23.96 -4.98
N GLN A 135 0.62 -24.66 -4.09
CA GLN A 135 -0.62 -24.21 -3.47
C GLN A 135 -0.41 -22.88 -2.76
N ILE A 136 0.45 -22.81 -1.73
CA ILE A 136 0.64 -21.59 -0.95
C ILE A 136 1.23 -20.43 -1.79
N ALA A 137 2.08 -20.74 -2.77
CA ALA A 137 2.59 -19.73 -3.70
C ALA A 137 1.48 -19.08 -4.55
N ALA A 138 0.41 -19.84 -4.89
CA ALA A 138 -0.75 -19.30 -5.59
C ALA A 138 -1.66 -18.49 -4.64
N LEU A 139 -1.93 -19.03 -3.45
CA LEU A 139 -2.82 -18.39 -2.48
C LEU A 139 -2.32 -17.01 -2.06
N ILE A 140 -1.02 -16.88 -1.75
CA ILE A 140 -0.45 -15.59 -1.38
C ILE A 140 -0.53 -14.58 -2.54
N ARG A 141 -0.35 -15.00 -3.80
CA ARG A 141 -0.53 -14.11 -4.96
C ARG A 141 -1.98 -13.66 -5.10
N MET A 142 -2.95 -14.57 -5.00
CA MET A 142 -4.38 -14.25 -5.05
C MET A 142 -4.75 -13.24 -3.96
N PHE A 143 -4.34 -13.53 -2.73
CA PHE A 143 -4.56 -12.67 -1.57
C PHE A 143 -3.96 -11.27 -1.78
N LEU A 144 -2.69 -11.16 -2.13
CA LEU A 144 -2.00 -9.89 -2.32
C LEU A 144 -2.60 -9.08 -3.49
N ARG A 145 -2.98 -9.72 -4.60
CA ARG A 145 -3.65 -9.05 -5.73
C ARG A 145 -4.99 -8.44 -5.34
N ARG A 146 -5.75 -9.12 -4.46
CA ARG A 146 -7.00 -8.59 -3.89
C ARG A 146 -6.73 -7.39 -2.98
N HIS A 147 -5.80 -7.51 -2.04
CA HIS A 147 -5.47 -6.45 -1.09
C HIS A 147 -4.77 -5.24 -1.75
N ALA A 148 -4.01 -5.43 -2.82
CA ALA A 148 -3.49 -4.32 -3.63
C ALA A 148 -4.60 -3.40 -4.15
N ARG A 149 -5.74 -3.97 -4.55
CA ARG A 149 -6.92 -3.20 -5.00
C ARG A 149 -7.61 -2.48 -3.86
N ILE A 150 -7.75 -3.12 -2.70
CA ILE A 150 -8.33 -2.51 -1.50
C ILE A 150 -7.46 -1.32 -1.06
N ILE A 151 -6.15 -1.53 -0.91
CA ILE A 151 -5.23 -0.47 -0.49
C ILE A 151 -5.18 0.66 -1.53
N ALA A 152 -5.21 0.35 -2.83
CA ALA A 152 -5.30 1.36 -3.88
C ALA A 152 -6.57 2.21 -3.75
N SER A 153 -7.72 1.60 -3.47
CA SER A 153 -8.98 2.32 -3.21
C SER A 153 -8.87 3.25 -2.00
N LEU A 154 -8.26 2.78 -0.92
CA LEU A 154 -8.05 3.57 0.29
C LEU A 154 -7.08 4.75 0.07
N LEU A 155 -6.00 4.54 -0.70
CA LEU A 155 -5.09 5.60 -1.11
C LEU A 155 -5.78 6.67 -1.97
N LEU A 156 -6.63 6.24 -2.91
CA LEU A 156 -7.42 7.15 -3.72
C LEU A 156 -8.39 7.97 -2.87
N SER A 157 -8.90 7.43 -1.75
CA SER A 157 -9.70 8.19 -0.79
C SER A 157 -8.88 9.28 -0.09
N VAL A 158 -7.61 9.02 0.25
CA VAL A 158 -6.70 10.06 0.78
C VAL A 158 -6.42 11.13 -0.29
N CYS A 159 -6.14 10.71 -1.53
CA CYS A 159 -5.95 11.63 -2.65
C CYS A 159 -7.20 12.52 -2.87
N GLN A 160 -8.40 11.94 -2.79
CA GLN A 160 -9.65 12.67 -2.93
C GLN A 160 -9.83 13.72 -1.83
N ALA A 161 -9.51 13.37 -0.58
CA ALA A 161 -9.56 14.32 0.54
C ALA A 161 -8.59 15.50 0.32
N LEU A 162 -7.35 15.23 -0.13
CA LEU A 162 -6.38 16.28 -0.49
C LEU A 162 -6.85 17.16 -1.66
N LEU A 163 -7.47 16.56 -2.69
CA LEU A 163 -8.05 17.30 -3.82
C LEU A 163 -9.21 18.18 -3.38
N ASN A 164 -10.10 17.67 -2.50
CA ASN A 164 -11.20 18.47 -1.94
C ASN A 164 -10.66 19.68 -1.18
N GLN A 165 -9.66 19.49 -0.32
CA GLN A 165 -8.99 20.57 0.39
C GLN A 165 -8.30 21.54 -0.57
N SER A 166 -7.64 21.05 -1.62
CA SER A 166 -6.99 21.88 -2.65
C SER A 166 -7.99 22.76 -3.39
N LYS A 167 -9.15 22.23 -3.76
CA LYS A 167 -10.22 22.99 -4.40
C LYS A 167 -10.84 24.03 -3.47
N ASN A 168 -11.05 23.66 -2.20
CA ASN A 168 -11.61 24.54 -1.18
C ASN A 168 -10.65 25.68 -0.81
N ALA A 169 -9.34 25.45 -0.91
CA ALA A 169 -8.32 26.46 -0.65
C ALA A 169 -8.33 27.63 -1.66
N LYS A 170 -8.88 27.43 -2.86
CA LYS A 170 -8.95 28.44 -3.93
C LYS A 170 -7.58 29.08 -4.21
N ASP A 171 -7.47 30.39 -3.98
CA ASP A 171 -6.29 31.22 -4.18
C ASP A 171 -5.52 31.53 -2.87
N ALA A 172 -5.81 30.78 -1.81
CA ALA A 172 -5.16 30.95 -0.53
C ALA A 172 -3.63 30.74 -0.66
N VAL A 173 -2.89 31.73 -0.18
CA VAL A 173 -1.43 31.76 -0.21
C VAL A 173 -0.88 31.32 1.15
N MET A 174 0.24 30.63 1.14
CA MET A 174 0.99 30.23 2.32
C MET A 174 2.50 30.43 2.13
N PRO A 175 3.29 30.43 3.22
CA PRO A 175 4.75 30.44 3.10
C PRO A 175 5.25 29.06 2.61
N GLY A 176 5.82 29.01 1.42
CA GLY A 176 6.63 27.88 0.97
C GLY A 176 7.95 27.85 1.74
N ARG A 177 8.43 26.65 2.07
CA ARG A 177 9.61 26.47 2.92
C ARG A 177 10.63 25.53 2.29
N THR A 178 11.90 25.83 2.51
CA THR A 178 13.03 24.91 2.34
C THR A 178 13.90 25.00 3.60
N HIS A 179 14.45 23.88 4.04
CA HIS A 179 15.23 23.82 5.31
C HIS A 179 14.45 24.37 6.52
N MET A 180 13.13 24.25 6.51
CA MET A 180 12.19 24.85 7.49
C MET A 180 12.23 26.39 7.56
N GLN A 181 12.96 27.05 6.67
CA GLN A 181 12.99 28.52 6.54
C GLN A 181 11.97 28.98 5.49
N HIS A 182 11.46 30.22 5.64
CA HIS A 182 10.65 30.87 4.63
C HIS A 182 11.45 31.00 3.32
N ALA A 183 10.87 30.56 2.22
CA ALA A 183 11.51 30.58 0.91
C ALA A 183 10.77 31.51 -0.04
N GLN A 184 9.58 31.11 -0.47
CA GLN A 184 8.77 31.84 -1.45
C GLN A 184 7.28 31.64 -1.15
N PRO A 185 6.40 32.63 -1.42
CA PRO A 185 4.95 32.41 -1.37
C PRO A 185 4.52 31.32 -2.37
N ILE A 186 3.62 30.45 -1.93
CA ILE A 186 2.99 29.42 -2.76
C ILE A 186 1.48 29.38 -2.49
N LEU A 187 0.71 28.75 -3.36
CA LEU A 187 -0.67 28.42 -3.04
C LEU A 187 -0.74 27.24 -2.05
N LEU A 188 -1.65 27.31 -1.09
CA LEU A 188 -1.98 26.18 -0.21
C LEU A 188 -2.35 24.93 -1.04
N ALA A 189 -3.16 25.12 -2.09
CA ALA A 189 -3.50 24.04 -3.02
C ALA A 189 -2.27 23.41 -3.68
N HIS A 190 -1.23 24.20 -3.97
CA HIS A 190 0.02 23.69 -4.53
C HIS A 190 0.76 22.78 -3.56
N GLN A 191 0.82 23.15 -2.28
CA GLN A 191 1.41 22.33 -1.22
C GLN A 191 0.67 21.01 -1.03
N LEU A 192 -0.67 21.05 -1.01
CA LEU A 192 -1.50 19.84 -0.87
C LEU A 192 -1.34 18.92 -2.08
N MET A 193 -1.29 19.48 -3.30
CA MET A 193 -1.03 18.69 -4.51
C MET A 193 0.34 18.03 -4.52
N ALA A 194 1.34 18.57 -3.83
CA ALA A 194 2.65 17.94 -3.70
C ALA A 194 2.59 16.59 -2.97
N HIS A 195 1.57 16.35 -2.14
CA HIS A 195 1.30 15.07 -1.48
C HIS A 195 0.41 14.14 -2.30
N VAL A 196 -0.42 14.66 -3.20
CA VAL A 196 -1.25 13.81 -4.09
C VAL A 196 -0.39 13.01 -5.06
N TRP A 197 0.62 13.64 -5.67
CA TRP A 197 1.44 12.99 -6.70
C TRP A 197 2.23 11.75 -6.23
N PRO A 198 2.88 11.72 -5.04
CA PRO A 198 3.50 10.51 -4.51
C PRO A 198 2.50 9.38 -4.32
N LEU A 199 1.35 9.64 -3.71
CA LEU A 199 0.31 8.63 -3.47
C LEU A 199 -0.27 8.06 -4.77
N LEU A 200 -0.45 8.90 -5.81
CA LEU A 200 -0.85 8.41 -7.13
C LEU A 200 0.24 7.51 -7.76
N ARG A 201 1.52 7.80 -7.52
CA ARG A 201 2.62 6.92 -7.96
C ARG A 201 2.61 5.59 -7.20
N ASP A 202 2.18 5.56 -5.93
CA ASP A 202 2.04 4.31 -5.17
C ASP A 202 0.92 3.43 -5.73
N VAL A 203 -0.22 4.03 -6.08
CA VAL A 203 -1.28 3.30 -6.79
C VAL A 203 -0.77 2.74 -8.13
N ASN A 204 -0.01 3.54 -8.89
CA ASN A 204 0.57 3.08 -10.15
C ASN A 204 1.58 1.92 -9.94
N ARG A 205 2.36 1.93 -8.84
CA ARG A 205 3.23 0.81 -8.48
C ARG A 205 2.45 -0.48 -8.28
N PHE A 206 1.28 -0.43 -7.62
CA PHE A 206 0.41 -1.60 -7.50
C PHE A 206 -0.12 -2.10 -8.85
N ILE A 207 -0.47 -1.21 -9.76
CA ILE A 207 -0.90 -1.57 -11.12
C ILE A 207 0.23 -2.29 -11.87
N ASP A 208 1.44 -1.73 -11.84
CA ASP A 208 2.61 -2.33 -12.48
C ASP A 208 3.02 -3.65 -11.81
N TRP A 209 2.88 -3.75 -10.49
CA TRP A 209 3.13 -4.97 -9.72
C TRP A 209 2.11 -6.06 -10.08
N ASP A 210 0.82 -5.74 -10.18
CA ASP A 210 -0.25 -6.70 -10.51
C ASP A 210 -0.02 -7.38 -11.86
N LEU A 211 0.52 -6.65 -12.85
CA LEU A 211 0.89 -7.21 -14.15
C LEU A 211 1.97 -8.30 -14.04
N ARG A 212 2.90 -8.18 -13.09
CA ARG A 212 3.92 -9.21 -12.81
C ARG A 212 3.38 -10.34 -11.93
N ALA A 213 2.49 -10.03 -11.01
CA ALA A 213 1.84 -11.00 -10.14
C ALA A 213 0.80 -11.88 -10.85
N ASP A 214 0.39 -11.50 -12.08
CA ASP A 214 -0.64 -12.18 -12.87
C ASP A 214 -0.12 -13.43 -13.58
N GLU A 215 0.64 -14.26 -12.84
CA GLU A 215 1.18 -15.55 -13.26
C GLU A 215 0.87 -16.61 -12.19
N SER A 216 0.20 -17.69 -12.58
CA SER A 216 -0.15 -18.78 -11.67
C SER A 216 1.05 -19.72 -11.45
N PRO A 217 1.45 -20.00 -10.20
CA PRO A 217 2.39 -21.07 -9.87
C PRO A 217 1.68 -22.43 -9.74
N TYR A 218 0.36 -22.47 -9.72
CA TYR A 218 -0.43 -23.68 -9.47
C TYR A 218 -0.21 -24.71 -10.58
N GLY A 219 0.09 -25.95 -10.20
CA GLY A 219 0.46 -27.03 -11.12
C GLY A 219 1.98 -27.29 -11.19
N ALA A 220 2.80 -26.46 -10.53
CA ALA A 220 4.24 -26.69 -10.40
C ALA A 220 4.56 -27.92 -9.51
N GLY A 221 3.59 -28.40 -8.72
CA GLY A 221 3.77 -29.46 -7.75
C GLY A 221 4.79 -29.05 -6.68
N ALA A 222 5.60 -30.01 -6.23
CA ALA A 222 6.65 -29.69 -5.26
C ALA A 222 7.77 -28.82 -5.87
N LEU A 223 8.13 -29.04 -7.15
CA LEU A 223 9.12 -28.29 -7.92
C LEU A 223 9.27 -28.73 -9.39
N ALA A 224 8.69 -29.88 -9.79
CA ALA A 224 8.94 -30.50 -11.09
C ALA A 224 7.67 -30.70 -11.94
N GLY A 225 6.54 -30.15 -11.53
CA GLY A 225 5.24 -30.41 -12.13
C GLY A 225 4.67 -31.75 -11.67
N ASN A 226 3.74 -32.30 -12.43
CA ASN A 226 3.08 -33.59 -12.15
C ASN A 226 3.01 -34.48 -13.40
N THR A 227 2.77 -35.78 -13.18
CA THR A 227 2.63 -36.79 -14.26
C THR A 227 1.18 -37.20 -14.52
N LEU A 228 0.21 -36.50 -13.90
CA LEU A 228 -1.20 -36.90 -13.86
C LEU A 228 -2.02 -36.28 -15.03
N GLY A 229 -1.38 -35.48 -15.91
CA GLY A 229 -2.06 -34.85 -17.01
C GLY A 229 -2.93 -33.65 -16.63
N LEU A 230 -2.69 -33.07 -15.44
CA LEU A 230 -3.34 -31.82 -15.04
C LEU A 230 -2.84 -30.67 -15.92
N ASN A 231 -3.76 -29.82 -16.36
CA ASN A 231 -3.46 -28.66 -17.21
C ASN A 231 -3.34 -27.37 -16.36
N PRO A 232 -2.12 -26.83 -16.16
CA PRO A 232 -1.91 -25.64 -15.35
C PRO A 232 -2.55 -24.37 -15.95
N GLU A 233 -2.65 -24.28 -17.29
CA GLU A 233 -3.24 -23.12 -17.98
C GLU A 233 -4.74 -22.99 -17.69
N GLU A 234 -5.44 -24.13 -17.60
CA GLU A 234 -6.86 -24.14 -17.24
C GLU A 234 -7.09 -23.77 -15.79
N VAL A 235 -6.27 -24.29 -14.86
CA VAL A 235 -6.32 -23.90 -13.45
C VAL A 235 -6.01 -22.41 -13.29
N ALA A 236 -4.96 -21.91 -13.94
CA ALA A 236 -4.62 -20.49 -13.93
C ALA A 236 -5.79 -19.60 -14.34
N LYS A 237 -6.45 -19.96 -15.44
CA LYS A 237 -7.62 -19.22 -15.95
C LYS A 237 -8.80 -19.21 -14.96
N GLU A 238 -9.07 -20.35 -14.32
CA GLU A 238 -10.15 -20.44 -13.32
C GLU A 238 -9.86 -19.60 -12.06
N LEU A 239 -8.59 -19.47 -11.72
CA LEU A 239 -8.13 -18.64 -10.59
C LEU A 239 -7.92 -17.16 -10.96
N GLY A 240 -8.23 -16.77 -12.19
CA GLY A 240 -8.12 -15.37 -12.64
C GLY A 240 -6.71 -14.91 -12.98
N PHE A 241 -5.80 -15.85 -13.28
CA PHE A 241 -4.47 -15.53 -13.79
C PHE A 241 -4.45 -15.56 -15.31
N SER A 242 -3.71 -14.64 -15.93
CA SER A 242 -3.59 -14.56 -17.39
C SER A 242 -2.63 -15.60 -17.96
N LYS A 243 -1.70 -16.12 -17.18
CA LYS A 243 -0.66 -17.06 -17.61
C LYS A 243 -0.15 -17.94 -16.46
N VAL A 244 0.69 -18.91 -16.81
CA VAL A 244 1.35 -19.84 -15.89
C VAL A 244 2.82 -19.44 -15.74
N CYS A 245 3.42 -19.62 -14.56
CA CYS A 245 4.84 -19.41 -14.35
C CYS A 245 5.69 -20.29 -15.28
N ALA A 246 6.72 -19.70 -15.87
CA ALA A 246 7.52 -20.35 -16.90
C ALA A 246 8.39 -21.53 -16.39
N ASN A 247 8.71 -21.56 -15.12
CA ASN A 247 9.55 -22.59 -14.50
C ASN A 247 8.97 -23.04 -13.15
N SER A 248 8.77 -24.33 -12.98
CA SER A 248 8.13 -24.92 -11.79
C SER A 248 8.98 -24.82 -10.51
N ILE A 249 10.31 -24.77 -10.61
CA ILE A 249 11.18 -24.54 -9.44
C ILE A 249 11.03 -23.11 -8.95
N ASP A 250 11.10 -22.16 -9.86
CA ASP A 250 10.91 -20.73 -9.58
C ASP A 250 9.49 -20.46 -9.03
N ALA A 251 8.47 -21.05 -9.66
CA ALA A 251 7.07 -20.90 -9.28
C ALA A 251 6.78 -21.25 -7.81
N THR A 252 7.46 -22.27 -7.26
CA THR A 252 7.26 -22.70 -5.87
C THR A 252 8.07 -21.90 -4.85
N ALA A 253 9.12 -21.21 -5.29
CA ALA A 253 10.11 -20.57 -4.42
C ALA A 253 10.09 -19.05 -4.47
N SER A 254 9.73 -18.45 -5.61
CA SER A 254 9.80 -16.99 -5.78
C SER A 254 8.89 -16.25 -4.80
N ARG A 255 9.49 -15.31 -4.09
CA ARG A 255 8.84 -14.36 -3.17
C ARG A 255 9.24 -12.92 -3.46
N ASP A 256 9.87 -12.68 -4.60
CA ASP A 256 10.18 -11.35 -5.11
C ASP A 256 8.92 -10.50 -5.26
N LEU A 257 7.81 -11.09 -5.71
CA LEU A 257 6.51 -10.40 -5.79
C LEU A 257 5.96 -10.01 -4.41
N VAL A 258 6.20 -10.85 -3.39
CA VAL A 258 5.82 -10.54 -2.00
C VAL A 258 6.69 -9.40 -1.47
N ALA A 259 8.00 -9.44 -1.72
CA ALA A 259 8.93 -8.38 -1.35
C ALA A 259 8.63 -7.06 -2.08
N GLU A 260 8.24 -7.12 -3.34
CA GLU A 260 7.85 -5.95 -4.13
C GLU A 260 6.55 -5.31 -3.60
N PHE A 261 5.54 -6.12 -3.24
CA PHE A 261 4.35 -5.64 -2.55
C PHE A 261 4.71 -4.95 -1.22
N SER A 262 5.56 -5.60 -0.41
CA SER A 262 6.06 -5.07 0.85
C SER A 262 6.81 -3.74 0.66
N PHE A 263 7.60 -3.62 -0.42
CA PHE A 263 8.25 -2.36 -0.78
C PHE A 263 7.24 -1.25 -1.09
N ILE A 264 6.17 -1.55 -1.82
CA ILE A 264 5.12 -0.57 -2.12
C ILE A 264 4.46 -0.11 -0.82
N ALA A 265 4.11 -1.05 0.08
CA ALA A 265 3.54 -0.74 1.39
C ALA A 265 4.47 0.17 2.23
N ALA A 266 5.78 -0.10 2.22
CA ALA A 266 6.77 0.74 2.89
C ALA A 266 6.86 2.14 2.28
N MET A 267 6.79 2.27 0.93
CA MET A 267 6.76 3.57 0.25
C MET A 267 5.52 4.40 0.59
N ILE A 268 4.36 3.77 0.65
CA ILE A 268 3.13 4.41 1.14
C ILE A 268 3.36 4.97 2.55
N GLY A 269 3.96 4.16 3.43
CA GLY A 269 4.31 4.60 4.78
C GLY A 269 5.20 5.84 4.79
N VAL A 270 6.22 5.90 3.93
CA VAL A 270 7.11 7.07 3.79
C VAL A 270 6.34 8.31 3.33
N ASP A 271 5.49 8.20 2.32
CA ASP A 271 4.77 9.35 1.76
C ASP A 271 3.68 9.87 2.72
N ILE A 272 2.97 8.97 3.40
CA ILE A 272 2.03 9.32 4.48
C ILE A 272 2.75 9.95 5.67
N SER A 273 3.94 9.45 6.05
CA SER A 273 4.74 10.01 7.15
C SER A 273 5.19 11.44 6.86
N ARG A 274 5.53 11.78 5.62
CA ARG A 274 5.92 13.15 5.23
C ARG A 274 4.76 14.13 5.36
N LEU A 275 3.57 13.74 4.90
CA LEU A 275 2.36 14.56 5.10
C LEU A 275 2.01 14.68 6.59
N SER A 276 2.15 13.59 7.34
CA SER A 276 1.93 13.58 8.80
C SER A 276 2.82 14.59 9.52
N GLU A 277 4.11 14.63 9.17
CA GLU A 277 5.07 15.58 9.75
C GLU A 277 4.63 17.03 9.50
N GLU A 278 4.23 17.36 8.28
CA GLU A 278 3.73 18.70 7.96
C GLU A 278 2.46 19.05 8.74
N ILE A 279 1.48 18.11 8.83
CA ILE A 279 0.26 18.33 9.61
C ILE A 279 0.58 18.56 11.09
N ILE A 280 1.50 17.79 11.68
CA ILE A 280 1.92 17.97 13.07
C ILE A 280 2.52 19.37 13.28
N ILE A 281 3.43 19.79 12.40
CA ILE A 281 4.04 21.13 12.43
C ILE A 281 2.98 22.21 12.28
N TRP A 282 2.10 22.10 11.29
CA TRP A 282 1.06 23.10 11.04
C TRP A 282 0.04 23.22 12.17
N ASN A 283 -0.18 22.13 12.91
CA ASN A 283 -1.13 22.09 14.03
C ASN A 283 -0.54 22.62 15.35
N THR A 284 0.78 22.88 15.43
CA THR A 284 1.41 23.48 16.62
C THR A 284 0.86 24.89 16.86
N GLN A 285 0.94 25.35 18.12
CA GLN A 285 0.54 26.71 18.48
C GLN A 285 1.41 27.77 17.81
N GLU A 286 2.67 27.48 17.56
CA GLU A 286 3.65 28.36 16.92
C GLU A 286 3.31 28.60 15.46
N PHE A 287 2.94 27.55 14.71
CA PHE A 287 2.50 27.69 13.31
C PHE A 287 1.04 28.10 13.22
N ALA A 288 0.14 27.38 13.90
CA ALA A 288 -1.30 27.60 13.92
C ALA A 288 -1.92 27.70 12.51
N PHE A 289 -1.43 26.89 11.56
CA PHE A 289 -1.91 26.90 10.17
C PHE A 289 -3.11 25.99 9.97
N VAL A 290 -3.27 24.95 10.79
CA VAL A 290 -4.34 23.96 10.68
C VAL A 290 -4.94 23.63 12.04
N ARG A 291 -6.24 23.38 12.05
CA ARG A 291 -6.97 22.77 13.15
C ARG A 291 -7.55 21.43 12.70
N LEU A 292 -7.30 20.40 13.49
CA LEU A 292 -7.90 19.09 13.27
C LEU A 292 -9.30 19.04 13.87
N ASP A 293 -10.18 18.22 13.30
CA ASP A 293 -11.52 17.98 13.85
C ASP A 293 -11.43 17.19 15.17
N ASP A 294 -12.42 17.36 16.04
CA ASP A 294 -12.46 16.68 17.32
C ASP A 294 -12.59 15.16 17.18
N ALA A 295 -13.26 14.68 16.13
CA ALA A 295 -13.41 13.25 15.85
C ALA A 295 -12.09 12.57 15.44
N TYR A 296 -11.09 13.36 15.03
CA TYR A 296 -9.76 12.90 14.55
C TYR A 296 -8.61 13.39 15.43
N SER A 297 -8.89 13.71 16.69
CA SER A 297 -7.92 14.21 17.66
C SER A 297 -8.19 13.62 19.02
N THR A 298 -7.19 13.57 19.89
CA THR A 298 -7.40 13.22 21.29
C THR A 298 -7.06 14.37 22.23
N GLY A 299 -7.60 14.31 23.43
CA GLY A 299 -7.29 15.25 24.51
C GLY A 299 -6.25 14.68 25.46
N SER A 300 -6.01 15.41 26.56
CA SER A 300 -5.18 14.98 27.67
C SER A 300 -6.03 14.72 28.91
N SER A 301 -5.76 13.64 29.61
CA SER A 301 -6.46 13.31 30.87
C SER A 301 -6.15 14.29 32.01
N ILE A 302 -5.07 15.09 31.88
CA ILE A 302 -4.62 16.03 32.91
C ILE A 302 -4.63 17.50 32.43
N MET A 303 -4.56 17.74 31.12
CA MET A 303 -4.48 19.07 30.52
C MET A 303 -5.71 19.35 29.67
N PRO A 304 -6.78 20.01 30.20
CA PRO A 304 -8.06 20.16 29.49
C PRO A 304 -7.97 20.95 28.17
N GLN A 305 -6.97 21.79 28.02
CA GLN A 305 -6.75 22.62 26.84
C GLN A 305 -6.02 21.88 25.70
N LYS A 306 -5.42 20.72 25.98
CA LYS A 306 -4.56 20.02 25.01
C LYS A 306 -5.38 19.21 24.02
N LYS A 307 -5.04 19.36 22.74
CA LYS A 307 -5.57 18.62 21.63
C LYS A 307 -4.41 18.11 20.76
N ASN A 308 -4.32 16.81 20.57
CA ASN A 308 -3.17 16.15 19.94
C ASN A 308 -3.50 15.70 18.51
N PRO A 309 -2.53 15.73 17.59
CA PRO A 309 -2.67 15.23 16.22
C PRO A 309 -2.37 13.72 16.13
N ASP A 310 -3.02 12.89 16.97
CA ASP A 310 -2.63 11.49 17.18
C ASP A 310 -2.64 10.65 15.90
N ILE A 311 -3.58 10.88 14.97
CA ILE A 311 -3.60 10.12 13.71
C ILE A 311 -2.32 10.40 12.90
N ALA A 312 -1.88 11.65 12.82
CA ALA A 312 -0.65 12.00 12.13
C ALA A 312 0.58 11.41 12.84
N GLU A 313 0.62 11.42 14.18
CA GLU A 313 1.70 10.81 14.95
C GLU A 313 1.75 9.30 14.79
N LEU A 314 0.59 8.63 14.87
CA LEU A 314 0.48 7.18 14.64
C LEU A 314 0.88 6.80 13.21
N ALA A 315 0.47 7.58 12.21
CA ALA A 315 0.84 7.36 10.81
C ALA A 315 2.37 7.44 10.62
N ARG A 316 3.01 8.46 11.19
CA ARG A 316 4.47 8.62 11.20
C ARG A 316 5.16 7.44 11.91
N GLY A 317 4.63 7.00 13.04
CA GLY A 317 5.16 5.85 13.78
C GLY A 317 5.02 4.53 13.02
N LYS A 318 3.86 4.29 12.40
CA LYS A 318 3.59 3.07 11.61
C LYS A 318 4.45 2.95 10.35
N ALA A 319 4.92 4.05 9.77
CA ALA A 319 5.87 4.02 8.67
C ALA A 319 7.15 3.23 9.02
N GLY A 320 7.65 3.39 10.26
CA GLY A 320 8.79 2.61 10.75
C GLY A 320 8.51 1.11 10.81
N ARG A 321 7.28 0.71 11.18
CA ARG A 321 6.85 -0.69 11.19
C ARG A 321 6.84 -1.28 9.77
N LEU A 322 6.19 -0.60 8.81
CA LEU A 322 6.13 -1.02 7.41
C LEU A 322 7.53 -1.20 6.78
N ILE A 323 8.48 -0.32 7.11
CA ILE A 323 9.88 -0.44 6.68
C ILE A 323 10.58 -1.62 7.35
N GLY A 324 10.27 -1.87 8.64
CA GLY A 324 10.80 -3.01 9.39
C GLY A 324 10.39 -4.35 8.78
N ASP A 325 9.11 -4.51 8.41
CA ASP A 325 8.56 -5.70 7.77
C ASP A 325 9.25 -6.01 6.43
N LEU A 326 9.41 -4.99 5.57
CA LEU A 326 10.19 -5.13 4.34
C LEU A 326 11.63 -5.57 4.61
N THR A 327 12.27 -4.98 5.60
CA THR A 327 13.67 -5.29 5.94
C THR A 327 13.81 -6.73 6.42
N GLY A 328 12.90 -7.20 7.29
CA GLY A 328 12.85 -8.56 7.78
C GLY A 328 12.66 -9.57 6.65
N LEU A 329 11.68 -9.33 5.79
CA LEU A 329 11.40 -10.16 4.62
C LEU A 329 12.62 -10.27 3.68
N MET A 330 13.25 -9.16 3.33
CA MET A 330 14.46 -9.14 2.49
C MET A 330 15.62 -9.91 3.15
N ALA A 331 15.77 -9.81 4.48
CA ALA A 331 16.78 -10.56 5.21
C ALA A 331 16.52 -12.07 5.18
N THR A 332 15.26 -12.51 5.24
CA THR A 332 14.87 -13.91 5.07
C THR A 332 15.22 -14.44 3.68
N LEU A 333 14.86 -13.70 2.64
CA LEU A 333 15.00 -14.19 1.25
C LEU A 333 16.45 -14.28 0.74
N LYS A 334 17.36 -13.42 1.21
CA LYS A 334 18.71 -13.21 0.65
C LYS A 334 19.61 -14.43 0.59
N GLY A 335 19.40 -15.45 1.40
CA GLY A 335 20.34 -16.58 1.55
C GLY A 335 19.75 -17.93 1.18
N LEU A 336 18.52 -17.98 0.64
CA LEU A 336 17.84 -19.23 0.34
C LEU A 336 18.28 -19.80 -1.00
N PRO A 337 18.38 -21.15 -1.12
CA PRO A 337 18.53 -21.82 -2.40
C PRO A 337 17.24 -21.71 -3.24
N THR A 338 17.33 -22.10 -4.50
CA THR A 338 16.14 -22.31 -5.34
C THR A 338 15.26 -23.45 -4.82
N ALA A 339 14.00 -23.48 -5.22
CA ALA A 339 12.93 -24.31 -4.69
C ALA A 339 12.53 -23.93 -3.25
N TYR A 340 11.50 -24.59 -2.74
CA TYR A 340 10.92 -24.26 -1.44
C TYR A 340 11.86 -24.68 -0.28
N ALA A 341 12.08 -23.73 0.62
CA ALA A 341 12.61 -23.99 1.97
C ALA A 341 11.61 -23.45 3.01
N ARG A 342 11.56 -24.05 4.20
CA ARG A 342 10.56 -23.69 5.24
C ARG A 342 10.72 -22.25 5.77
N ASP A 343 11.88 -21.64 5.58
CA ASP A 343 12.14 -20.22 5.81
C ASP A 343 11.09 -19.31 5.10
N LEU A 344 10.57 -19.76 3.96
CA LEU A 344 9.52 -19.04 3.20
C LEU A 344 8.18 -18.98 3.93
N GLN A 345 8.02 -19.63 5.08
CA GLN A 345 6.84 -19.45 5.94
C GLN A 345 6.78 -18.04 6.55
N GLU A 346 7.95 -17.40 6.72
CA GLU A 346 8.08 -16.03 7.22
C GLU A 346 7.62 -14.94 6.23
N ASP A 347 7.24 -15.33 5.00
CA ASP A 347 6.78 -14.40 3.96
C ASP A 347 5.43 -13.75 4.29
N LYS A 348 4.58 -14.44 5.06
CA LYS A 348 3.18 -14.05 5.28
C LYS A 348 3.01 -13.01 6.37
N GLU A 349 3.60 -13.19 7.53
CA GLU A 349 3.39 -12.32 8.69
C GLU A 349 3.76 -10.87 8.37
N ALA A 350 4.88 -10.65 7.67
CA ALA A 350 5.33 -9.31 7.28
C ALA A 350 4.30 -8.57 6.40
N VAL A 351 3.80 -9.22 5.34
CA VAL A 351 2.86 -8.57 4.42
C VAL A 351 1.45 -8.49 5.00
N PHE A 352 1.04 -9.45 5.84
CA PHE A 352 -0.24 -9.41 6.52
C PHE A 352 -0.29 -8.24 7.53
N ASP A 353 0.77 -8.05 8.29
CA ASP A 353 0.91 -6.91 9.19
C ASP A 353 0.87 -5.56 8.47
N GLN A 354 1.54 -5.47 7.32
CA GLN A 354 1.51 -4.27 6.47
C GLN A 354 0.10 -3.98 5.95
N ILE A 355 -0.61 -5.00 5.48
CA ILE A 355 -1.99 -4.88 4.99
C ILE A 355 -2.90 -4.41 6.12
N ASP A 356 -2.90 -5.09 7.27
CA ASP A 356 -3.73 -4.75 8.43
C ASP A 356 -3.42 -3.31 8.91
N THR A 357 -2.15 -2.93 8.89
CA THR A 357 -1.73 -1.57 9.25
C THR A 357 -2.29 -0.53 8.28
N LEU A 358 -2.18 -0.76 6.96
CA LEU A 358 -2.64 0.20 5.96
C LEU A 358 -4.17 0.29 5.88
N GLU A 359 -4.87 -0.83 5.98
CA GLU A 359 -6.34 -0.87 5.92
C GLU A 359 -7.01 -0.16 7.09
N VAL A 360 -6.37 -0.16 8.27
CA VAL A 360 -6.84 0.60 9.44
C VAL A 360 -6.40 2.07 9.38
N LEU A 361 -5.17 2.34 8.92
CA LEU A 361 -4.60 3.68 8.94
C LEU A 361 -5.22 4.60 7.88
N LEU A 362 -5.32 4.14 6.63
CA LEU A 362 -5.68 5.00 5.51
C LEU A 362 -7.09 5.62 5.61
N PRO A 363 -8.15 4.90 6.05
CA PRO A 363 -9.46 5.51 6.26
C PRO A 363 -9.45 6.61 7.34
N ALA A 364 -8.76 6.37 8.46
CA ALA A 364 -8.65 7.36 9.53
C ALA A 364 -7.85 8.59 9.05
N PHE A 365 -6.80 8.37 8.27
CA PHE A 365 -5.97 9.43 7.70
C PHE A 365 -6.75 10.26 6.67
N ALA A 366 -7.52 9.62 5.79
CA ALA A 366 -8.39 10.30 4.83
C ALA A 366 -9.43 11.19 5.53
N GLY A 367 -10.08 10.67 6.58
CA GLY A 367 -11.04 11.43 7.37
C GLY A 367 -10.42 12.64 8.09
N MET A 368 -9.21 12.48 8.64
CA MET A 368 -8.46 13.59 9.24
C MET A 368 -8.18 14.69 8.20
N VAL A 369 -7.66 14.31 7.02
CA VAL A 369 -7.36 15.26 5.94
C VAL A 369 -8.62 15.95 5.43
N GLU A 370 -9.72 15.22 5.21
CA GLU A 370 -10.98 15.80 4.70
C GLU A 370 -11.56 16.84 5.65
N THR A 371 -11.42 16.64 6.96
CA THR A 371 -12.08 17.49 7.97
C THR A 371 -11.19 18.58 8.55
N MET A 372 -9.88 18.58 8.27
CA MET A 372 -8.97 19.62 8.78
C MET A 372 -9.33 21.01 8.24
N LYS A 373 -9.16 22.03 9.06
CA LYS A 373 -9.50 23.41 8.76
C LYS A 373 -8.25 24.30 8.78
N PHE A 374 -7.98 24.98 7.67
CA PHE A 374 -6.86 25.90 7.56
C PHE A 374 -7.22 27.30 8.07
N ASP A 375 -6.31 27.93 8.79
CA ASP A 375 -6.38 29.36 9.11
C ASP A 375 -5.79 30.17 7.95
N LEU A 376 -6.64 30.55 7.00
CA LEU A 376 -6.23 31.24 5.79
C LEU A 376 -5.63 32.63 6.09
N ASN A 377 -6.07 33.30 7.15
CA ASN A 377 -5.51 34.60 7.54
C ASN A 377 -4.07 34.43 8.05
N ARG A 378 -3.86 33.46 8.93
CA ARG A 378 -2.53 33.14 9.45
C ARG A 378 -1.55 32.72 8.36
N LEU A 379 -2.01 31.91 7.40
CA LEU A 379 -1.22 31.51 6.23
C LEU A 379 -0.83 32.72 5.39
N TYR A 380 -1.78 33.61 5.10
CA TYR A 380 -1.54 34.82 4.31
C TYR A 380 -0.56 35.79 5.00
N GLU A 381 -0.76 36.05 6.31
CA GLU A 381 0.13 36.91 7.11
C GLU A 381 1.59 36.42 7.08
N GLN A 382 1.80 35.11 7.09
CA GLN A 382 3.13 34.53 7.09
C GLN A 382 3.73 34.37 5.69
N SER A 383 2.94 34.49 4.62
CA SER A 383 3.35 34.11 3.26
C SER A 383 4.47 34.94 2.68
N SER A 384 4.56 36.24 3.06
CA SER A 384 5.57 37.16 2.55
C SER A 384 6.62 37.58 3.58
N THR A 385 6.52 37.07 4.82
CA THR A 385 7.47 37.43 5.90
C THR A 385 8.83 36.76 5.69
N GLY A 386 9.86 37.31 6.34
CA GLY A 386 11.22 36.78 6.27
C GLY A 386 11.89 37.02 4.92
N PHE A 387 11.60 38.12 4.28
CA PHE A 387 12.15 38.49 2.98
C PHE A 387 11.81 37.54 1.84
N ALA A 388 10.71 36.80 1.96
CA ALA A 388 10.30 35.77 1.00
C ALA A 388 10.14 36.26 -0.43
N LEU A 389 10.00 37.58 -0.62
CA LEU A 389 9.86 38.26 -1.92
C LEU A 389 11.21 38.70 -2.52
N ALA A 390 12.34 38.44 -1.89
CA ALA A 390 13.65 38.86 -2.39
C ALA A 390 13.99 38.29 -3.77
N THR A 391 13.61 37.02 -4.01
CA THR A 391 13.79 36.39 -5.33
C THR A 391 12.97 37.08 -6.41
N ASP A 392 11.78 37.60 -6.08
CA ASP A 392 10.91 38.30 -7.02
C ASP A 392 11.56 39.61 -7.50
N ILE A 393 12.28 40.34 -6.60
CA ILE A 393 13.09 41.50 -6.96
C ILE A 393 14.20 41.10 -7.95
N ALA A 394 14.97 40.05 -7.63
CA ALA A 394 16.07 39.63 -8.48
C ALA A 394 15.58 39.18 -9.87
N GLU A 395 14.50 38.40 -9.96
CA GLU A 395 13.92 37.93 -11.21
C GLU A 395 13.31 39.10 -12.02
N TRP A 396 12.70 40.07 -11.34
CA TRP A 396 12.19 41.27 -11.99
C TRP A 396 13.33 42.09 -12.62
N LEU A 397 14.43 42.31 -11.90
CA LEU A 397 15.63 42.98 -12.42
C LEU A 397 16.20 42.26 -13.66
N VAL A 398 16.25 40.93 -13.63
CA VAL A 398 16.69 40.13 -14.79
C VAL A 398 15.77 40.36 -16.00
N LYS A 399 14.46 40.43 -15.82
CA LYS A 399 13.51 40.75 -16.90
C LYS A 399 13.72 42.16 -17.45
N LYS A 400 14.33 43.07 -16.68
CA LYS A 400 14.74 44.41 -17.14
C LYS A 400 16.14 44.43 -17.76
N GLY A 401 16.77 43.28 -17.96
CA GLY A 401 18.07 43.18 -18.63
C GLY A 401 19.28 43.22 -17.68
N VAL A 402 19.07 43.29 -16.37
CA VAL A 402 20.16 43.26 -15.38
C VAL A 402 20.72 41.84 -15.29
N PRO A 403 22.05 41.64 -15.46
CA PRO A 403 22.66 40.31 -15.28
C PRO A 403 22.31 39.71 -13.90
N PHE A 404 22.02 38.41 -13.84
CA PHE A 404 21.52 37.75 -12.62
C PHE A 404 22.41 37.98 -11.40
N ARG A 405 23.75 37.95 -11.56
CA ARG A 405 24.70 38.19 -10.46
C ARG A 405 24.49 39.58 -9.83
N ASN A 406 24.28 40.59 -10.67
CA ASN A 406 24.04 41.97 -10.22
C ASN A 406 22.63 42.07 -9.62
N ALA A 407 21.63 41.48 -10.26
CA ALA A 407 20.25 41.43 -9.77
C ALA A 407 20.17 40.78 -8.36
N HIS A 408 20.88 39.68 -8.16
CA HIS A 408 20.97 39.01 -6.84
C HIS A 408 21.63 39.91 -5.79
N THR A 409 22.73 40.59 -6.15
CA THR A 409 23.41 41.53 -5.24
C THR A 409 22.50 42.71 -4.87
N LEU A 410 21.80 43.30 -5.84
CA LEU A 410 20.86 44.42 -5.60
C LEU A 410 19.68 44.00 -4.73
N SER A 411 19.11 42.79 -4.98
CA SER A 411 18.08 42.23 -4.12
C SER A 411 18.58 42.01 -2.68
N GLY A 412 19.81 41.51 -2.52
CA GLY A 412 20.45 41.38 -1.21
C GLY A 412 20.67 42.71 -0.50
N LEU A 413 20.94 43.80 -1.23
CA LEU A 413 21.03 45.15 -0.65
C LEU A 413 19.66 45.65 -0.18
N CYS A 414 18.58 45.33 -0.88
CA CYS A 414 17.21 45.62 -0.44
C CYS A 414 16.92 44.87 0.88
N VAL A 415 17.25 43.57 0.98
CA VAL A 415 17.10 42.79 2.21
C VAL A 415 17.89 43.43 3.35
N LYS A 416 19.18 43.75 3.15
CA LYS A 416 20.01 44.38 4.17
C LYS A 416 19.44 45.70 4.63
N ARG A 417 18.85 46.50 3.73
CA ARG A 417 18.20 47.78 4.06
C ARG A 417 16.95 47.54 4.90
N ALA A 418 16.11 46.58 4.54
CA ALA A 418 14.91 46.22 5.28
C ALA A 418 15.25 45.72 6.69
N GLU A 419 16.27 44.87 6.83
CA GLU A 419 16.81 44.48 8.15
C GLU A 419 17.25 45.68 8.97
N GLY A 420 17.91 46.66 8.34
CA GLY A 420 18.41 47.87 9.01
C GLY A 420 17.32 48.79 9.56
N ILE A 421 16.10 48.74 9.04
CA ILE A 421 14.92 49.44 9.54
C ILE A 421 14.04 48.62 10.47
N GLY A 422 14.39 47.33 10.69
CA GLY A 422 13.60 46.41 11.49
C GLY A 422 12.28 45.97 10.85
N GLY A 423 12.19 46.05 9.50
CA GLY A 423 11.02 45.71 8.72
C GLY A 423 11.27 44.61 7.68
N ASP A 424 10.34 44.45 6.72
CA ASP A 424 10.44 43.55 5.58
C ASP A 424 10.56 44.36 4.27
N LEU A 425 10.70 43.65 3.13
CA LEU A 425 10.86 44.30 1.81
C LEU A 425 9.69 45.23 1.44
N ALA A 426 8.49 44.93 1.88
CA ALA A 426 7.31 45.74 1.66
C ALA A 426 7.34 47.10 2.44
N ASP A 427 8.15 47.19 3.50
CA ASP A 427 8.28 48.36 4.36
C ASP A 427 9.32 49.39 3.83
N LEU A 428 10.11 49.00 2.82
CA LEU A 428 11.05 49.88 2.19
C LEU A 428 10.31 51.06 1.49
N SER A 429 10.85 52.29 1.62
CA SER A 429 10.33 53.45 0.91
C SER A 429 10.71 53.43 -0.60
N ASP A 430 10.04 54.24 -1.40
CA ASP A 430 10.40 54.38 -2.81
C ASP A 430 11.80 55.01 -2.96
N ASP A 431 12.22 55.86 -2.01
CA ASP A 431 13.58 56.42 -1.95
C ASP A 431 14.62 55.30 -1.64
N ASP A 432 14.30 54.34 -0.78
CA ASP A 432 15.19 53.18 -0.51
C ASP A 432 15.43 52.38 -1.78
N PHE A 433 14.36 52.02 -2.50
CA PHE A 433 14.48 51.34 -3.78
C PHE A 433 15.22 52.16 -4.83
N SER A 434 14.93 53.46 -4.93
CA SER A 434 15.61 54.36 -5.88
C SER A 434 17.10 54.47 -5.58
N ASN A 435 17.49 54.58 -4.31
CA ASN A 435 18.90 54.65 -3.92
C ASN A 435 19.69 53.37 -4.23
N ILE A 436 19.03 52.18 -4.17
CA ILE A 436 19.68 50.90 -4.41
C ILE A 436 19.67 50.53 -5.91
N LEU A 437 18.58 50.83 -6.64
CA LEU A 437 18.34 50.34 -7.99
C LEU A 437 18.67 51.36 -9.09
N SER A 438 18.88 52.66 -8.73
CA SER A 438 19.24 53.70 -9.72
C SER A 438 20.52 53.35 -10.47
N GLY A 439 20.50 53.60 -11.79
CA GLY A 439 21.61 53.20 -12.67
C GLY A 439 21.53 51.78 -13.25
N PHE A 440 20.58 50.98 -12.77
CA PHE A 440 20.29 49.65 -13.32
C PHE A 440 18.90 49.58 -13.96
N VAL A 441 17.94 50.39 -13.46
CA VAL A 441 16.55 50.44 -13.92
C VAL A 441 16.06 51.86 -13.89
N ASP A 442 15.17 52.24 -14.82
CA ASP A 442 14.59 53.60 -14.90
C ASP A 442 13.67 53.90 -13.70
N SER A 443 13.64 55.15 -13.25
CA SER A 443 12.84 55.59 -12.08
C SER A 443 11.34 55.26 -12.23
N ALA A 444 10.79 55.35 -13.46
CA ALA A 444 9.40 54.99 -13.75
C ALA A 444 9.11 53.51 -13.53
N GLU A 445 10.10 52.66 -13.77
CA GLU A 445 10.00 51.19 -13.52
C GLU A 445 10.13 50.86 -12.04
N ILE A 446 10.97 51.58 -11.29
CA ILE A 446 11.12 51.40 -9.84
C ILE A 446 9.78 51.64 -9.14
N ALA A 447 8.99 52.63 -9.57
CA ALA A 447 7.65 52.88 -9.01
C ALA A 447 6.69 51.67 -9.13
N ASN A 448 6.93 50.80 -10.10
CA ASN A 448 6.13 49.59 -10.30
C ASN A 448 6.58 48.37 -9.44
N ILE A 449 7.70 48.47 -8.69
CA ILE A 449 8.23 47.32 -7.92
C ILE A 449 7.22 46.82 -6.88
N ARG A 450 6.39 47.72 -6.33
CA ARG A 450 5.37 47.33 -5.35
C ARG A 450 4.31 46.37 -5.89
N THR A 451 4.10 46.30 -7.18
CA THR A 451 3.14 45.39 -7.80
C THR A 451 3.62 43.93 -7.71
N ILE A 452 4.93 43.73 -7.66
CA ILE A 452 5.54 42.39 -7.51
C ILE A 452 5.80 42.03 -6.05
N LEU A 453 5.89 42.99 -5.15
CA LEU A 453 6.15 42.79 -3.71
C LEU A 453 4.86 42.49 -2.95
N THR A 454 4.09 41.52 -3.46
CA THR A 454 2.92 40.96 -2.82
C THR A 454 2.93 39.44 -2.96
N SER A 455 2.37 38.74 -2.01
CA SER A 455 2.25 37.27 -2.09
C SER A 455 1.48 36.83 -3.34
N ALA A 456 0.41 37.53 -3.70
CA ALA A 456 -0.38 37.27 -4.91
C ALA A 456 0.41 37.55 -6.21
N GLY A 457 1.20 38.64 -6.25
CA GLY A 457 2.08 38.98 -7.38
C GLY A 457 3.16 37.91 -7.58
N SER A 458 3.81 37.51 -6.49
CA SER A 458 4.82 36.47 -6.47
C SER A 458 4.28 35.11 -7.00
N VAL A 459 3.13 34.67 -6.49
CA VAL A 459 2.48 33.41 -6.91
C VAL A 459 2.08 33.50 -8.40
N SER A 460 1.43 34.59 -8.85
CA SER A 460 0.95 34.70 -10.22
C SER A 460 2.08 34.78 -11.26
N ALA A 461 3.26 35.27 -10.89
CA ALA A 461 4.43 35.30 -11.75
C ALA A 461 5.01 33.91 -12.08
N ARG A 462 4.76 32.91 -11.27
CA ARG A 462 5.29 31.55 -11.40
C ARG A 462 4.41 30.67 -12.26
N CYS A 463 4.20 31.05 -13.52
CA CYS A 463 3.25 30.47 -14.47
C CYS A 463 3.82 29.34 -15.34
N GLY A 464 5.08 28.91 -15.12
CA GLY A 464 5.65 27.71 -15.78
C GLY A 464 4.88 26.45 -15.39
N ARG A 465 4.92 25.41 -16.23
CA ARG A 465 4.29 24.11 -15.92
C ARG A 465 4.82 23.55 -14.59
N GLY A 466 3.91 23.09 -13.73
CA GLY A 466 4.25 22.62 -12.38
C GLY A 466 4.49 23.74 -11.37
N GLY A 467 4.41 25.02 -11.78
CA GLY A 467 4.55 26.16 -10.89
C GLY A 467 3.32 26.39 -10.00
N THR A 468 3.46 27.35 -9.06
CA THR A 468 2.43 27.60 -8.05
C THR A 468 1.32 28.55 -8.51
N ALA A 469 1.40 29.18 -9.72
CA ALA A 469 0.34 30.07 -10.20
C ALA A 469 -1.01 29.33 -10.26
N PHE A 470 -2.10 30.05 -9.94
CA PHE A 470 -3.44 29.48 -9.84
C PHE A 470 -3.84 28.63 -11.07
N ALA A 471 -3.56 29.12 -12.29
CA ALA A 471 -3.86 28.36 -13.51
C ALA A 471 -3.09 27.03 -13.58
N ARG A 472 -1.83 27.02 -13.11
CA ARG A 472 -0.98 25.82 -13.10
C ARG A 472 -1.44 24.79 -12.07
N VAL A 473 -1.86 25.25 -10.88
CA VAL A 473 -2.42 24.36 -9.84
C VAL A 473 -3.76 23.79 -10.27
N LYS A 474 -4.59 24.59 -10.94
CA LYS A 474 -5.85 24.09 -11.52
C LYS A 474 -5.61 22.99 -12.57
N GLU A 475 -4.60 23.14 -13.42
CA GLU A 475 -4.19 22.07 -14.36
C GLU A 475 -3.75 20.81 -13.62
N GLN A 476 -2.94 20.95 -12.57
CA GLN A 476 -2.50 19.80 -11.75
C GLN A 476 -3.69 19.05 -11.12
N ILE A 477 -4.69 19.78 -10.61
CA ILE A 477 -5.91 19.18 -10.05
C ILE A 477 -6.63 18.34 -11.11
N VAL A 478 -6.84 18.90 -12.31
CA VAL A 478 -7.50 18.18 -13.42
C VAL A 478 -6.69 16.97 -13.88
N GLU A 479 -5.36 17.10 -13.97
CA GLU A 479 -4.47 15.98 -14.31
C GLU A 479 -4.57 14.85 -13.27
N ALA A 480 -4.61 15.18 -11.98
CA ALA A 480 -4.77 14.22 -10.90
C ALA A 480 -6.14 13.53 -10.92
N GLU A 481 -7.23 14.27 -11.16
CA GLU A 481 -8.58 13.69 -11.29
C GLU A 481 -8.64 12.69 -12.44
N ASN A 482 -8.10 13.03 -13.60
CA ASN A 482 -8.04 12.13 -14.75
C ASN A 482 -7.21 10.85 -14.47
N ALA A 483 -6.12 10.98 -13.72
CA ALA A 483 -5.33 9.83 -13.30
C ALA A 483 -6.12 8.95 -12.32
N MET A 484 -6.81 9.55 -11.35
CA MET A 484 -7.63 8.84 -10.37
C MET A 484 -8.78 8.07 -11.04
N ASP A 485 -9.45 8.63 -12.04
CA ASP A 485 -10.51 7.94 -12.78
C ASP A 485 -10.03 6.63 -13.42
N ASN A 486 -8.79 6.60 -13.91
CA ASN A 486 -8.18 5.38 -14.43
C ASN A 486 -7.77 4.40 -13.32
N TYR A 487 -7.26 4.92 -12.21
CA TYR A 487 -6.83 4.10 -11.08
C TYR A 487 -8.02 3.49 -10.32
N TYR A 488 -9.17 4.16 -10.27
CA TYR A 488 -10.42 3.57 -9.76
C TYR A 488 -10.87 2.37 -10.58
N LYS A 489 -10.59 2.31 -11.89
CA LYS A 489 -10.89 1.10 -12.69
C LYS A 489 -10.09 -0.10 -12.19
N PHE A 490 -8.81 0.10 -11.87
CA PHE A 490 -8.00 -0.96 -11.25
C PHE A 490 -8.50 -1.32 -9.85
N ALA A 491 -8.69 -0.33 -8.98
CA ALA A 491 -9.13 -0.53 -7.60
C ALA A 491 -10.49 -1.25 -7.52
N ASN A 492 -11.40 -1.00 -8.47
CA ASN A 492 -12.73 -1.61 -8.55
C ASN A 492 -12.78 -2.90 -9.40
N SER A 493 -11.67 -3.32 -10.03
CA SER A 493 -11.61 -4.58 -10.74
C SER A 493 -11.44 -5.74 -9.77
N LYS A 494 -11.97 -6.92 -10.10
CA LYS A 494 -11.52 -8.15 -9.47
C LYS A 494 -10.15 -8.56 -10.04
N SER A 495 -9.39 -9.31 -9.26
CA SER A 495 -8.13 -9.88 -9.73
C SER A 495 -8.30 -10.87 -10.89
N ASP A 496 -9.53 -11.37 -11.10
CA ASP A 496 -9.94 -12.24 -12.21
C ASP A 496 -10.51 -11.46 -13.43
N GLY A 497 -10.37 -10.12 -13.47
CA GLY A 497 -10.92 -9.26 -14.51
C GLY A 497 -12.42 -8.96 -14.37
N SER A 498 -13.12 -9.49 -13.36
CA SER A 498 -14.51 -9.16 -13.06
C SER A 498 -14.59 -7.92 -12.15
N ALA A 499 -15.71 -7.18 -12.18
CA ALA A 499 -15.85 -5.95 -11.40
C ALA A 499 -15.82 -6.23 -9.89
N TYR A 500 -14.86 -5.64 -9.17
CA TYR A 500 -14.77 -5.70 -7.71
C TYR A 500 -15.85 -4.82 -7.09
N ILE A 501 -16.67 -5.41 -6.23
CA ILE A 501 -17.60 -4.64 -5.39
C ILE A 501 -16.91 -4.45 -4.04
N SER A 502 -16.50 -3.21 -3.75
CA SER A 502 -15.88 -2.87 -2.47
C SER A 502 -16.82 -3.26 -1.32
N PRO A 503 -16.35 -4.00 -0.30
CA PRO A 503 -17.13 -4.26 0.90
C PRO A 503 -17.31 -3.02 1.78
N ILE A 504 -16.60 -1.94 1.50
CA ILE A 504 -16.70 -0.67 2.23
C ILE A 504 -17.73 0.20 1.50
N LYS A 505 -18.95 0.22 2.05
CA LYS A 505 -19.98 1.22 1.73
C LYS A 505 -19.87 2.39 2.67
#